data_261ca15ecab24eeab3f5c4bbc5e378ac
#
_entry.id   261ca15ecab24eeab3f5c4bbc5e378ac
#
_cell.length_a   1.000
_cell.length_b   1.000
_cell.length_c   1.000
_cell.angle_alpha   90.00
_cell.angle_beta   90.00
_cell.angle_gamma   90.00
#
_symmetry.space_group_name_H-M   'P 1'
#
loop_
_entity.id
_entity.type
_entity.pdbx_description
1 polymer ?
#
loop_
_entity_poly.entity_id
_entity_poly.type
_entity_poly.pdbx_seq_one_letter_code
_entity_poly.pdbx_strand_id
1 'polypeptide(L)'
;MKQYLVSALAACTLAISALAQSQPYPAKPVKVVVTTVPGPLDTFARMIVDKMAVSLKQPFIIENRAGAGGNIGTDLVAKSPADGYTLLFAIDTTFTVNPAVYKTLPFDPVKDFATISVPVTYGQLLAVHPAVPARSVAELVALAKQKHLTYASGGNGSPSHLSSAYFLSTAGIDMTHIPYKGTGQSVIDVVAGQVDTIFAVVTGVMPQVKGGKLRALGISSAKRSALAPDVPTIAESGYPGFDVSFAYALMAPAGTPDEIVQLLSREVQRALAQPDVQEKNRTFDYVVTGLDPKQSAAWLKEARERWTGVVQRAGITAN
;
A
#
# COMPACT_ATOMS: atom_id res chain seq x y z
N MET A 1 -29.53 52.65 -39.07
CA MET A 1 -30.08 52.14 -37.79
C MET A 1 -30.15 50.62 -37.69
N LYS A 2 -30.65 49.88 -38.70
CA LYS A 2 -30.74 48.39 -38.67
C LYS A 2 -29.39 47.67 -38.58
N GLN A 3 -28.30 48.18 -39.16
CA GLN A 3 -26.96 47.57 -39.12
C GLN A 3 -26.30 47.64 -37.73
N TYR A 4 -26.53 48.68 -36.97
CA TYR A 4 -25.98 48.82 -35.60
C TYR A 4 -26.66 47.94 -34.58
N LEU A 5 -27.96 47.61 -34.78
CA LEU A 5 -28.70 46.69 -33.92
C LEU A 5 -28.21 45.24 -34.09
N VAL A 6 -27.86 44.80 -35.29
CA VAL A 6 -27.36 43.44 -35.54
C VAL A 6 -25.95 43.27 -34.98
N SER A 7 -25.10 44.29 -35.07
CA SER A 7 -23.76 44.26 -34.51
C SER A 7 -23.75 44.27 -32.97
N ALA A 8 -24.69 44.93 -32.32
CA ALA A 8 -24.83 44.93 -30.87
C ALA A 8 -25.36 43.58 -30.33
N LEU A 9 -26.25 42.93 -31.07
CA LEU A 9 -26.75 41.61 -30.68
C LEU A 9 -25.67 40.51 -30.82
N ALA A 10 -24.81 40.58 -31.85
CA ALA A 10 -23.70 39.66 -32.05
C ALA A 10 -22.58 39.82 -30.98
N ALA A 11 -22.34 41.03 -30.51
CA ALA A 11 -21.38 41.31 -29.43
C ALA A 11 -21.88 40.79 -28.06
N CYS A 12 -23.17 40.84 -27.75
CA CYS A 12 -23.76 40.30 -26.54
C CYS A 12 -23.73 38.77 -26.51
N THR A 13 -23.92 38.06 -27.64
CA THR A 13 -23.84 36.59 -27.68
C THR A 13 -22.43 36.08 -27.53
N LEU A 14 -21.41 36.79 -27.98
CA LEU A 14 -20.00 36.44 -27.76
C LEU A 14 -19.54 36.64 -26.28
N ALA A 15 -20.12 37.63 -25.57
CA ALA A 15 -19.78 37.91 -24.17
C ALA A 15 -20.37 36.85 -23.19
N ILE A 16 -21.48 36.19 -23.55
CA ILE A 16 -22.11 35.15 -22.71
C ILE A 16 -21.34 33.81 -22.78
N SER A 17 -20.62 33.55 -23.87
CA SER A 17 -19.79 32.35 -24.02
C SER A 17 -18.51 32.36 -23.19
N ALA A 18 -18.06 33.51 -22.67
CA ALA A 18 -16.84 33.63 -21.88
C ALA A 18 -17.01 33.36 -20.38
N LEU A 19 -18.23 33.14 -19.91
CA LEU A 19 -18.54 32.81 -18.53
C LEU A 19 -18.85 31.31 -18.36
N ALA A 20 -18.22 30.43 -19.11
CA ALA A 20 -18.10 29.03 -18.70
C ALA A 20 -17.19 29.00 -17.46
N GLN A 21 -17.74 29.38 -16.30
CA GLN A 21 -17.10 29.16 -15.03
C GLN A 21 -16.78 27.67 -14.96
N SER A 22 -15.51 27.31 -14.98
CA SER A 22 -15.08 25.95 -14.70
C SER A 22 -15.67 25.61 -13.34
N GLN A 23 -16.61 24.68 -13.32
CA GLN A 23 -17.18 24.22 -12.05
C GLN A 23 -16.03 23.78 -11.16
N PRO A 24 -16.02 24.17 -9.87
CA PRO A 24 -14.94 23.79 -8.97
C PRO A 24 -14.86 22.27 -8.91
N TYR A 25 -13.67 21.74 -9.05
CA TYR A 25 -13.44 20.28 -8.88
C TYR A 25 -13.64 19.86 -7.41
N PRO A 26 -14.31 18.73 -7.15
CA PRO A 26 -15.04 17.87 -8.08
C PRO A 26 -16.50 18.37 -8.28
N ALA A 27 -16.98 18.37 -9.54
CA ALA A 27 -18.35 18.71 -9.90
C ALA A 27 -19.26 17.48 -10.15
N LYS A 28 -18.68 16.27 -10.15
CA LYS A 28 -19.34 14.98 -10.37
C LYS A 28 -18.69 13.91 -9.50
N PRO A 29 -19.30 12.72 -9.34
CA PRO A 29 -18.70 11.61 -8.58
C PRO A 29 -17.31 11.25 -9.06
N VAL A 30 -16.41 10.97 -8.10
CA VAL A 30 -15.04 10.53 -8.35
C VAL A 30 -14.96 9.00 -8.16
N LYS A 31 -14.44 8.29 -9.15
CA LYS A 31 -14.18 6.86 -9.06
C LYS A 31 -12.81 6.61 -8.41
N VAL A 32 -12.75 5.67 -7.48
CA VAL A 32 -11.51 5.25 -6.82
C VAL A 32 -11.32 3.75 -7.01
N VAL A 33 -10.38 3.39 -7.85
CA VAL A 33 -10.02 1.99 -8.10
C VAL A 33 -9.14 1.49 -6.97
N VAL A 34 -9.54 0.40 -6.33
CA VAL A 34 -8.77 -0.30 -5.29
C VAL A 34 -8.24 -1.60 -5.87
N THR A 35 -6.92 -1.81 -5.80
CA THR A 35 -6.22 -2.90 -6.51
C THR A 35 -6.35 -4.29 -5.86
N THR A 36 -7.15 -4.42 -4.80
CA THR A 36 -7.36 -5.67 -4.06
C THR A 36 -8.84 -6.02 -3.97
N VAL A 37 -9.14 -7.27 -3.64
CA VAL A 37 -10.46 -7.66 -3.13
C VAL A 37 -10.76 -6.92 -1.83
N PRO A 38 -12.02 -6.86 -1.35
CA PRO A 38 -12.34 -6.29 -0.04
C PRO A 38 -11.44 -6.85 1.06
N GLY A 39 -10.83 -5.95 1.84
CA GLY A 39 -9.83 -6.27 2.86
C GLY A 39 -9.19 -5.01 3.46
N PRO A 40 -7.99 -5.11 4.05
CA PRO A 40 -7.37 -3.99 4.77
C PRO A 40 -7.19 -2.72 3.93
N LEU A 41 -6.70 -2.82 2.68
CA LEU A 41 -6.57 -1.67 1.78
C LEU A 41 -7.93 -1.07 1.44
N ASP A 42 -8.93 -1.90 1.11
CA ASP A 42 -10.30 -1.43 0.77
C ASP A 42 -10.93 -0.72 1.98
N THR A 43 -10.81 -1.30 3.17
CA THR A 43 -11.32 -0.68 4.41
C THR A 43 -10.67 0.67 4.67
N PHE A 44 -9.35 0.77 4.51
CA PHE A 44 -8.62 2.03 4.65
C PHE A 44 -9.03 3.04 3.59
N ALA A 45 -9.11 2.63 2.32
CA ALA A 45 -9.51 3.50 1.22
C ALA A 45 -10.93 4.09 1.48
N ARG A 46 -11.92 3.25 1.85
CA ARG A 46 -13.28 3.72 2.20
C ARG A 46 -13.26 4.74 3.32
N MET A 47 -12.53 4.46 4.39
CA MET A 47 -12.40 5.37 5.54
C MET A 47 -11.90 6.76 5.11
N ILE A 48 -10.92 6.84 4.23
CA ILE A 48 -10.36 8.10 3.74
C ILE A 48 -11.33 8.79 2.77
N VAL A 49 -11.84 8.07 1.76
CA VAL A 49 -12.68 8.68 0.73
C VAL A 49 -14.04 9.12 1.25
N ASP A 50 -14.58 8.48 2.29
CA ASP A 50 -15.83 8.91 2.94
C ASP A 50 -15.66 10.30 3.59
N LYS A 51 -14.49 10.56 4.22
CA LYS A 51 -14.17 11.89 4.76
C LYS A 51 -13.98 12.93 3.65
N MET A 52 -13.31 12.53 2.55
CA MET A 52 -13.14 13.39 1.38
C MET A 52 -14.51 13.73 0.74
N ALA A 53 -15.41 12.75 0.65
CA ALA A 53 -16.75 12.94 0.09
C ALA A 53 -17.56 13.98 0.89
N VAL A 54 -17.49 13.93 2.23
CA VAL A 54 -18.14 14.92 3.08
C VAL A 54 -17.54 16.33 2.88
N SER A 55 -16.22 16.43 2.85
CA SER A 55 -15.51 17.71 2.70
C SER A 55 -15.75 18.36 1.34
N LEU A 56 -15.63 17.56 0.27
CA LEU A 56 -15.74 18.03 -1.12
C LEU A 56 -17.18 18.03 -1.66
N LYS A 57 -18.15 17.55 -0.86
CA LYS A 57 -19.59 17.50 -1.21
C LYS A 57 -19.88 16.75 -2.52
N GLN A 58 -19.05 15.75 -2.83
CA GLN A 58 -19.21 14.87 -3.99
C GLN A 58 -18.95 13.42 -3.59
N PRO A 59 -19.69 12.46 -4.16
CA PRO A 59 -19.45 11.05 -3.88
C PRO A 59 -18.09 10.58 -4.40
N PHE A 60 -17.39 9.76 -3.60
CA PHE A 60 -16.23 8.97 -4.02
C PHE A 60 -16.64 7.49 -4.04
N ILE A 61 -16.61 6.89 -5.23
CA ILE A 61 -17.14 5.54 -5.46
C ILE A 61 -15.99 4.56 -5.59
N ILE A 62 -15.89 3.61 -4.65
CA ILE A 62 -14.85 2.57 -4.68
C ILE A 62 -15.25 1.45 -5.65
N GLU A 63 -14.30 1.08 -6.51
CA GLU A 63 -14.37 -0.04 -7.43
C GLU A 63 -13.16 -0.97 -7.20
N ASN A 64 -13.40 -2.20 -6.71
CA ASN A 64 -12.32 -3.16 -6.51
C ASN A 64 -11.95 -3.84 -7.84
N ARG A 65 -10.66 -3.72 -8.24
CA ARG A 65 -10.08 -4.32 -9.45
C ARG A 65 -8.81 -5.07 -9.09
N ALA A 66 -9.00 -6.24 -8.51
CA ALA A 66 -7.90 -7.10 -8.07
C ALA A 66 -7.30 -7.91 -9.24
N GLY A 67 -6.08 -8.40 -9.03
CA GLY A 67 -5.40 -9.35 -9.92
C GLY A 67 -4.01 -8.92 -10.35
N ALA A 68 -3.17 -9.89 -10.70
CA ALA A 68 -1.76 -9.71 -11.13
C ALA A 68 -0.94 -8.77 -10.22
N GLY A 69 -1.02 -8.96 -8.89
CA GLY A 69 -0.31 -8.09 -7.94
C GLY A 69 -0.78 -6.63 -7.94
N GLY A 70 -2.04 -6.36 -8.34
CA GLY A 70 -2.59 -5.01 -8.47
C GLY A 70 -2.47 -4.42 -9.87
N ASN A 71 -1.74 -5.05 -10.77
CA ASN A 71 -1.45 -4.50 -12.12
C ASN A 71 -2.72 -4.26 -12.94
N ILE A 72 -3.79 -5.08 -12.79
CA ILE A 72 -5.03 -4.92 -13.55
C ILE A 72 -5.71 -3.59 -13.23
N GLY A 73 -5.91 -3.29 -11.95
CA GLY A 73 -6.52 -2.02 -11.53
C GLY A 73 -5.62 -0.81 -11.84
N THR A 74 -4.32 -0.99 -11.72
CA THR A 74 -3.33 0.05 -11.98
C THR A 74 -3.28 0.43 -13.46
N ASP A 75 -3.28 -0.55 -14.38
CA ASP A 75 -3.33 -0.32 -15.81
C ASP A 75 -4.61 0.41 -16.26
N LEU A 76 -5.75 0.06 -15.67
CA LEU A 76 -7.02 0.74 -15.93
C LEU A 76 -6.91 2.24 -15.59
N VAL A 77 -6.30 2.59 -14.45
CA VAL A 77 -6.16 4.00 -14.05
C VAL A 77 -5.09 4.71 -14.87
N ALA A 78 -3.98 4.07 -15.18
CA ALA A 78 -2.93 4.64 -16.05
C ALA A 78 -3.49 5.14 -17.40
N LYS A 79 -4.48 4.42 -17.93
CA LYS A 79 -5.14 4.72 -19.23
C LYS A 79 -6.40 5.60 -19.11
N SER A 80 -6.77 6.02 -17.90
CA SER A 80 -7.93 6.87 -17.68
C SER A 80 -7.60 8.35 -17.98
N PRO A 81 -8.63 9.18 -18.27
CA PRO A 81 -8.43 10.62 -18.44
C PRO A 81 -7.76 11.25 -17.21
N ALA A 82 -6.83 12.18 -17.45
CA ALA A 82 -6.09 12.90 -16.42
C ALA A 82 -6.89 14.11 -15.88
N ASP A 83 -8.16 13.90 -15.56
CA ASP A 83 -9.10 14.92 -15.10
C ASP A 83 -9.40 14.86 -13.60
N GLY A 84 -8.75 13.94 -12.87
CA GLY A 84 -8.93 13.73 -11.44
C GLY A 84 -10.17 12.91 -11.05
N TYR A 85 -11.00 12.47 -12.00
CA TYR A 85 -12.23 11.71 -11.70
C TYR A 85 -12.06 10.18 -11.69
N THR A 86 -10.85 9.70 -11.98
CA THR A 86 -10.47 8.31 -11.77
C THR A 86 -9.16 8.27 -10.99
N LEU A 87 -9.20 7.77 -9.77
CA LEU A 87 -8.07 7.67 -8.86
C LEU A 87 -7.73 6.21 -8.57
N LEU A 88 -6.53 5.96 -8.09
CA LEU A 88 -6.03 4.64 -7.74
C LEU A 88 -5.66 4.61 -6.26
N PHE A 89 -6.17 3.64 -5.52
CA PHE A 89 -5.66 3.26 -4.20
C PHE A 89 -4.99 1.89 -4.31
N ALA A 90 -3.69 1.82 -4.07
CA ALA A 90 -2.90 0.61 -4.25
C ALA A 90 -1.96 0.36 -3.05
N ILE A 91 -1.50 -0.88 -2.91
CA ILE A 91 -0.32 -1.18 -2.10
C ILE A 91 0.91 -0.68 -2.88
N ASP A 92 1.86 -0.08 -2.18
CA ASP A 92 3.09 0.48 -2.76
C ASP A 92 3.87 -0.54 -3.60
N THR A 93 3.77 -1.84 -3.28
CA THR A 93 4.46 -2.91 -4.03
C THR A 93 4.16 -2.91 -5.52
N THR A 94 2.99 -2.41 -5.93
CA THR A 94 2.63 -2.23 -7.34
C THR A 94 3.61 -1.29 -8.07
N PHE A 95 4.14 -0.27 -7.37
CA PHE A 95 5.05 0.73 -7.91
C PHE A 95 6.52 0.47 -7.56
N THR A 96 6.76 -0.28 -6.48
CA THR A 96 8.10 -0.42 -5.90
C THR A 96 8.72 -1.80 -6.15
N VAL A 97 7.91 -2.84 -6.26
CA VAL A 97 8.32 -4.25 -6.40
C VAL A 97 7.97 -4.81 -7.77
N ASN A 98 6.73 -4.60 -8.26
CA ASN A 98 6.28 -5.19 -9.51
C ASN A 98 7.20 -4.89 -10.70
N PRO A 99 7.83 -3.68 -10.81
CA PRO A 99 8.81 -3.42 -11.88
C PRO A 99 10.01 -4.36 -11.90
N ALA A 100 10.36 -4.95 -10.77
CA ALA A 100 11.49 -5.87 -10.66
C ALA A 100 11.08 -7.34 -10.78
N VAL A 101 9.82 -7.71 -10.51
CA VAL A 101 9.37 -9.12 -10.49
C VAL A 101 8.59 -9.51 -11.75
N TYR A 102 7.93 -8.58 -12.43
CA TYR A 102 7.22 -8.85 -13.69
C TYR A 102 8.12 -8.57 -14.89
N LYS A 103 8.19 -9.48 -15.84
CA LYS A 103 8.96 -9.31 -17.10
C LYS A 103 8.46 -8.11 -17.91
N THR A 104 7.15 -7.89 -17.91
CA THR A 104 6.49 -6.79 -18.61
C THR A 104 5.36 -6.23 -17.74
N LEU A 105 5.29 -4.92 -17.64
CA LEU A 105 4.17 -4.19 -17.04
C LEU A 105 3.41 -3.45 -18.15
N PRO A 106 2.07 -3.40 -18.10
CA PRO A 106 1.28 -2.65 -19.08
C PRO A 106 1.28 -1.14 -18.85
N PHE A 107 2.01 -0.66 -17.86
CA PHE A 107 2.16 0.75 -17.47
C PHE A 107 3.59 1.04 -17.00
N ASP A 108 4.00 2.31 -17.04
CA ASP A 108 5.23 2.79 -16.40
C ASP A 108 4.90 3.31 -14.99
N PRO A 109 5.43 2.68 -13.93
CA PRO A 109 5.10 3.03 -12.54
C PRO A 109 5.57 4.44 -12.11
N VAL A 110 6.37 5.10 -12.92
CA VAL A 110 6.92 6.45 -12.65
C VAL A 110 6.26 7.50 -13.52
N LYS A 111 6.08 7.19 -14.82
CA LYS A 111 5.65 8.19 -15.82
C LYS A 111 4.15 8.29 -15.99
N ASP A 112 3.41 7.20 -15.72
CA ASP A 112 1.97 7.13 -16.00
C ASP A 112 1.10 7.62 -14.85
N PHE A 113 1.72 8.07 -13.73
CA PHE A 113 0.99 8.47 -12.53
C PHE A 113 1.49 9.80 -11.94
N ALA A 114 0.54 10.57 -11.42
CA ALA A 114 0.76 11.66 -10.49
C ALA A 114 0.53 11.14 -9.05
N THR A 115 1.52 11.24 -8.19
CA THR A 115 1.43 10.81 -6.79
C THR A 115 0.64 11.84 -5.99
N ILE A 116 -0.44 11.43 -5.33
CA ILE A 116 -1.25 12.29 -4.46
C ILE A 116 -0.76 12.19 -3.02
N SER A 117 -0.64 10.97 -2.49
CA SER A 117 -0.20 10.75 -1.10
C SER A 117 0.24 9.30 -0.86
N VAL A 118 1.19 9.15 0.05
CA VAL A 118 1.44 7.91 0.81
C VAL A 118 0.90 8.16 2.22
N PRO A 119 -0.38 7.87 2.50
CA PRO A 119 -1.04 8.29 3.73
C PRO A 119 -0.56 7.54 4.98
N VAL A 120 -0.23 6.26 4.84
CA VAL A 120 0.19 5.39 5.93
C VAL A 120 1.23 4.39 5.49
N THR A 121 2.05 3.96 6.45
CA THR A 121 2.91 2.77 6.35
C THR A 121 2.52 1.75 7.41
N TYR A 122 2.94 0.50 7.20
CA TYR A 122 2.74 -0.59 8.16
C TYR A 122 3.87 -1.61 8.08
N GLY A 123 4.22 -2.17 9.22
CA GLY A 123 5.16 -3.27 9.34
C GLY A 123 4.44 -4.62 9.37
N GLN A 124 5.23 -5.67 9.48
CA GLN A 124 4.77 -7.03 9.66
C GLN A 124 5.42 -7.66 10.90
N LEU A 125 4.75 -8.64 11.45
CA LEU A 125 5.23 -9.43 12.57
C LEU A 125 5.74 -10.78 12.05
N LEU A 126 6.98 -11.12 12.38
CA LEU A 126 7.52 -12.46 12.22
C LEU A 126 6.98 -13.34 13.34
N ALA A 127 6.19 -14.34 12.97
CA ALA A 127 5.63 -15.32 13.88
C ALA A 127 6.04 -16.73 13.48
N VAL A 128 6.14 -17.61 14.49
CA VAL A 128 6.43 -19.04 14.31
C VAL A 128 5.38 -19.89 14.99
N HIS A 129 5.18 -21.10 14.48
CA HIS A 129 4.38 -22.10 15.19
C HIS A 129 5.07 -22.51 16.51
N PRO A 130 4.35 -22.74 17.62
CA PRO A 130 4.95 -23.06 18.94
C PRO A 130 5.85 -24.29 18.96
N ALA A 131 5.67 -25.24 18.05
CA ALA A 131 6.54 -26.41 17.91
C ALA A 131 7.95 -26.08 17.36
N VAL A 132 8.13 -24.92 16.72
CA VAL A 132 9.44 -24.42 16.33
C VAL A 132 10.18 -23.98 17.60
N PRO A 133 11.33 -24.59 17.95
CA PRO A 133 12.03 -24.34 19.22
C PRO A 133 12.88 -23.05 19.14
N ALA A 134 12.26 -21.95 18.72
CA ALA A 134 12.86 -20.62 18.66
C ALA A 134 11.97 -19.61 19.39
N ARG A 135 12.56 -18.84 20.30
CA ARG A 135 11.90 -17.80 21.11
C ARG A 135 12.39 -16.40 20.82
N SER A 136 13.36 -16.29 19.94
CA SER A 136 13.94 -15.03 19.46
C SER A 136 14.32 -15.13 17.99
N VAL A 137 14.57 -13.99 17.35
CA VAL A 137 15.09 -13.95 15.99
C VAL A 137 16.45 -14.66 15.89
N ALA A 138 17.32 -14.47 16.89
CA ALA A 138 18.64 -15.13 16.92
C ALA A 138 18.52 -16.66 16.98
N GLU A 139 17.61 -17.19 17.82
CA GLU A 139 17.34 -18.64 17.90
C GLU A 139 16.75 -19.19 16.61
N LEU A 140 15.83 -18.46 15.96
CA LEU A 140 15.31 -18.86 14.65
C LEU A 140 16.41 -18.95 13.59
N VAL A 141 17.29 -17.96 13.54
CA VAL A 141 18.43 -17.94 12.60
C VAL A 141 19.40 -19.10 12.89
N ALA A 142 19.72 -19.37 14.16
CA ALA A 142 20.56 -20.49 14.53
C ALA A 142 19.92 -21.84 14.14
N LEU A 143 18.60 -21.98 14.34
CA LEU A 143 17.84 -23.18 13.97
C LEU A 143 17.81 -23.37 12.45
N ALA A 144 17.54 -22.32 11.68
CA ALA A 144 17.49 -22.38 10.20
C ALA A 144 18.83 -22.76 9.55
N LYS A 145 19.96 -22.54 10.24
CA LYS A 145 21.28 -23.02 9.79
C LYS A 145 21.48 -24.53 10.02
N GLN A 146 20.69 -25.14 10.88
CA GLN A 146 20.84 -26.55 11.26
C GLN A 146 19.70 -27.43 10.72
N LYS A 147 18.53 -26.86 10.51
CA LYS A 147 17.33 -27.56 10.06
C LYS A 147 16.69 -26.85 8.89
N HIS A 148 16.14 -27.64 7.99
CA HIS A 148 15.30 -27.11 6.93
C HIS A 148 13.97 -26.63 7.53
N LEU A 149 13.70 -25.33 7.37
CA LEU A 149 12.47 -24.68 7.80
C LEU A 149 11.69 -24.16 6.59
N THR A 150 10.41 -23.91 6.81
CA THR A 150 9.48 -23.39 5.81
C THR A 150 8.91 -22.04 6.22
N TYR A 151 8.57 -21.19 5.25
CA TYR A 151 7.83 -19.98 5.51
C TYR A 151 6.64 -19.83 4.57
N ALA A 152 5.52 -19.38 5.12
CA ALA A 152 4.30 -19.11 4.40
C ALA A 152 4.24 -17.66 3.90
N SER A 153 3.57 -17.44 2.78
CA SER A 153 3.27 -16.09 2.30
C SER A 153 1.91 -15.99 1.61
N GLY A 154 1.44 -14.77 1.37
CA GLY A 154 0.24 -14.50 0.58
C GLY A 154 0.43 -14.66 -0.93
N GLY A 155 1.54 -15.27 -1.37
CA GLY A 155 1.90 -15.49 -2.77
C GLY A 155 3.17 -14.77 -3.16
N ASN A 156 3.67 -15.08 -4.38
CA ASN A 156 4.88 -14.46 -4.93
C ASN A 156 4.74 -12.94 -5.04
N GLY A 157 5.78 -12.21 -4.58
CA GLY A 157 5.77 -10.74 -4.58
C GLY A 157 4.86 -10.08 -3.54
N SER A 158 4.13 -10.86 -2.73
CA SER A 158 3.32 -10.30 -1.63
C SER A 158 4.21 -9.69 -0.54
N PRO A 159 3.71 -8.74 0.26
CA PRO A 159 4.44 -8.18 1.41
C PRO A 159 5.06 -9.23 2.32
N SER A 160 4.35 -10.32 2.64
CA SER A 160 4.86 -11.42 3.46
C SER A 160 6.01 -12.18 2.81
N HIS A 161 5.96 -12.44 1.49
CA HIS A 161 7.07 -13.02 0.75
C HIS A 161 8.30 -12.10 0.78
N LEU A 162 8.11 -10.82 0.50
CA LEU A 162 9.19 -9.83 0.45
C LEU A 162 9.86 -9.63 1.81
N SER A 163 9.09 -9.56 2.90
CA SER A 163 9.65 -9.49 4.26
C SER A 163 10.49 -10.72 4.58
N SER A 164 9.98 -11.92 4.24
CA SER A 164 10.72 -13.17 4.45
C SER A 164 12.00 -13.19 3.61
N ALA A 165 11.93 -12.91 2.33
CA ALA A 165 13.09 -12.92 1.44
C ALA A 165 14.16 -11.90 1.85
N TYR A 166 13.75 -10.70 2.28
CA TYR A 166 14.68 -9.71 2.80
C TYR A 166 15.33 -10.17 4.11
N PHE A 167 14.54 -10.74 5.02
CA PHE A 167 15.06 -11.29 6.27
C PHE A 167 16.05 -12.42 6.02
N LEU A 168 15.71 -13.40 5.18
CA LEU A 168 16.58 -14.53 4.84
C LEU A 168 17.91 -14.06 4.25
N SER A 169 17.84 -13.13 3.27
CA SER A 169 19.03 -12.53 2.66
C SER A 169 19.90 -11.78 3.67
N THR A 170 19.29 -11.01 4.58
CA THR A 170 19.99 -10.23 5.60
C THR A 170 20.62 -11.11 6.67
N ALA A 171 19.92 -12.19 7.07
CA ALA A 171 20.37 -13.12 8.11
C ALA A 171 21.34 -14.20 7.57
N GLY A 172 21.53 -14.30 6.24
CA GLY A 172 22.36 -15.34 5.63
C GLY A 172 21.88 -16.76 5.90
N ILE A 173 20.56 -16.97 5.80
CA ILE A 173 19.87 -18.26 6.00
C ILE A 173 18.97 -18.58 4.82
N ASP A 174 18.58 -19.84 4.72
CA ASP A 174 17.64 -20.32 3.70
C ASP A 174 16.45 -21.05 4.36
N MET A 175 15.26 -20.89 3.76
CA MET A 175 14.02 -21.54 4.15
C MET A 175 13.16 -21.77 2.91
N THR A 176 12.38 -22.86 2.86
CA THR A 176 11.49 -23.12 1.72
C THR A 176 10.25 -22.23 1.75
N HIS A 177 10.00 -21.57 0.64
CA HIS A 177 8.80 -20.74 0.44
C HIS A 177 7.57 -21.60 0.12
N ILE A 178 6.48 -21.38 0.87
CA ILE A 178 5.16 -21.99 0.64
C ILE A 178 4.16 -20.86 0.29
N PRO A 179 3.92 -20.61 -1.01
CA PRO A 179 3.01 -19.55 -1.45
C PRO A 179 1.54 -19.95 -1.35
N TYR A 180 0.70 -19.02 -0.89
CA TYR A 180 -0.75 -19.12 -0.83
C TYR A 180 -1.45 -18.07 -1.70
N LYS A 181 -2.75 -18.25 -1.93
CA LYS A 181 -3.59 -17.26 -2.63
C LYS A 181 -4.14 -16.19 -1.66
N GLY A 182 -3.26 -15.66 -0.79
CA GLY A 182 -3.59 -14.64 0.20
C GLY A 182 -3.12 -14.99 1.61
N THR A 183 -2.93 -13.95 2.44
CA THR A 183 -2.31 -14.08 3.77
C THR A 183 -3.23 -14.81 4.78
N GLY A 184 -4.56 -14.77 4.60
CA GLY A 184 -5.49 -15.42 5.52
C GLY A 184 -5.26 -16.93 5.63
N GLN A 185 -5.22 -17.63 4.48
CA GLN A 185 -4.96 -19.09 4.46
C GLN A 185 -3.55 -19.41 4.96
N SER A 186 -2.55 -18.62 4.60
CA SER A 186 -1.18 -18.84 5.07
C SER A 186 -1.06 -18.77 6.60
N VAL A 187 -1.77 -17.86 7.26
CA VAL A 187 -1.82 -17.80 8.74
C VAL A 187 -2.46 -19.05 9.32
N ILE A 188 -3.56 -19.53 8.73
CA ILE A 188 -4.26 -20.75 9.19
C ILE A 188 -3.30 -21.95 9.18
N ASP A 189 -2.55 -22.14 8.10
CA ASP A 189 -1.65 -23.28 7.95
C ASP A 189 -0.43 -23.21 8.88
N VAL A 190 0.08 -22.01 9.18
CA VAL A 190 1.11 -21.82 10.20
C VAL A 190 0.54 -22.12 11.60
N VAL A 191 -0.68 -21.69 11.91
CA VAL A 191 -1.37 -22.02 13.17
C VAL A 191 -1.59 -23.53 13.31
N ALA A 192 -1.83 -24.24 12.21
CA ALA A 192 -1.99 -25.70 12.18
C ALA A 192 -0.65 -26.46 12.19
N GLY A 193 0.50 -25.74 12.15
CA GLY A 193 1.84 -26.36 12.14
C GLY A 193 2.23 -27.01 10.82
N GLN A 194 1.53 -26.72 9.72
CA GLN A 194 1.88 -27.21 8.39
C GLN A 194 3.08 -26.45 7.79
N VAL A 195 3.29 -25.21 8.23
CA VAL A 195 4.40 -24.34 7.86
C VAL A 195 4.97 -23.71 9.11
N ASP A 196 6.29 -23.54 9.18
CA ASP A 196 6.99 -23.16 10.42
C ASP A 196 6.82 -21.68 10.78
N THR A 197 6.90 -20.78 9.78
CA THR A 197 7.00 -19.32 10.02
C THR A 197 6.18 -18.52 9.05
N ILE A 198 5.90 -17.28 9.41
CA ILE A 198 5.27 -16.27 8.54
C ILE A 198 5.65 -14.87 8.97
N PHE A 199 5.83 -13.97 7.98
CA PHE A 199 5.61 -12.54 8.19
C PHE A 199 4.17 -12.19 7.80
N ALA A 200 3.45 -11.53 8.70
CA ALA A 200 2.09 -11.05 8.40
C ALA A 200 1.80 -9.74 9.13
N VAL A 201 0.77 -9.01 8.67
CA VAL A 201 0.33 -7.80 9.36
C VAL A 201 0.01 -8.10 10.83
N VAL A 202 0.42 -7.21 11.72
CA VAL A 202 0.31 -7.42 13.18
C VAL A 202 -1.10 -7.77 13.59
N THR A 203 -2.10 -7.06 13.08
CA THR A 203 -3.52 -7.30 13.36
C THR A 203 -4.02 -8.67 12.97
N GLY A 204 -3.43 -9.28 11.92
CA GLY A 204 -3.81 -10.61 11.44
C GLY A 204 -3.29 -11.75 12.30
N VAL A 205 -2.16 -11.56 12.99
CA VAL A 205 -1.49 -12.64 13.76
C VAL A 205 -1.54 -12.45 15.26
N MET A 206 -1.67 -11.22 15.77
CA MET A 206 -1.71 -10.97 17.23
C MET A 206 -2.81 -11.72 17.99
N PRO A 207 -4.04 -11.91 17.48
CA PRO A 207 -5.02 -12.76 18.16
C PRO A 207 -4.52 -14.20 18.35
N GLN A 208 -3.78 -14.75 17.39
CA GLN A 208 -3.19 -16.09 17.48
C GLN A 208 -2.00 -16.15 18.44
N VAL A 209 -1.21 -15.07 18.49
CA VAL A 209 -0.10 -14.91 19.44
C VAL A 209 -0.64 -14.82 20.88
N LYS A 210 -1.63 -13.97 21.12
CA LYS A 210 -2.29 -13.84 22.43
C LYS A 210 -2.98 -15.13 22.86
N GLY A 211 -3.50 -15.91 21.92
CA GLY A 211 -4.07 -17.24 22.15
C GLY A 211 -3.04 -18.38 22.29
N GLY A 212 -1.74 -18.08 22.23
CA GLY A 212 -0.66 -19.07 22.34
C GLY A 212 -0.53 -20.03 21.15
N LYS A 213 -1.26 -19.77 20.05
CA LYS A 213 -1.23 -20.57 18.83
C LYS A 213 -0.08 -20.21 17.90
N LEU A 214 0.48 -19.02 18.05
CA LEU A 214 1.70 -18.57 17.40
C LEU A 214 2.61 -17.90 18.43
N ARG A 215 3.91 -17.83 18.13
CA ARG A 215 4.89 -17.06 18.90
C ARG A 215 5.44 -15.91 18.06
N ALA A 216 5.34 -14.69 18.57
CA ALA A 216 5.94 -13.49 17.96
C ALA A 216 7.45 -13.49 18.21
N LEU A 217 8.24 -13.18 17.19
CA LEU A 217 9.70 -13.10 17.32
C LEU A 217 10.24 -11.70 17.03
N GLY A 218 9.65 -10.96 16.08
CA GLY A 218 10.17 -9.64 15.71
C GLY A 218 9.23 -8.85 14.78
N ILE A 219 9.38 -7.53 14.81
CA ILE A 219 8.66 -6.58 13.94
C ILE A 219 9.59 -6.18 12.80
N SER A 220 9.06 -6.13 11.58
CA SER A 220 9.82 -5.85 10.37
C SER A 220 10.17 -4.37 10.19
N SER A 221 9.38 -3.46 10.74
CA SER A 221 9.61 -2.01 10.65
C SER A 221 10.69 -1.53 11.61
N ALA A 222 11.23 -0.33 11.35
CA ALA A 222 12.26 0.31 12.20
C ALA A 222 11.81 0.57 13.64
N LYS A 223 10.49 0.68 13.87
CA LYS A 223 9.91 0.91 15.20
C LYS A 223 9.01 -0.26 15.58
N ARG A 224 8.92 -0.53 16.89
CA ARG A 224 7.99 -1.54 17.42
C ARG A 224 6.55 -1.17 17.11
N SER A 225 5.71 -2.18 16.99
CA SER A 225 4.27 -2.04 16.86
C SER A 225 3.63 -1.58 18.17
N ALA A 226 2.69 -0.63 18.09
CA ALA A 226 1.89 -0.23 19.24
C ALA A 226 0.97 -1.34 19.76
N LEU A 227 0.61 -2.32 18.91
CA LEU A 227 -0.19 -3.48 19.26
C LEU A 227 0.65 -4.62 19.87
N ALA A 228 1.98 -4.55 19.75
CA ALA A 228 2.93 -5.56 20.26
C ALA A 228 4.19 -4.87 20.83
N PRO A 229 4.07 -4.00 21.84
CA PRO A 229 5.18 -3.19 22.35
C PRO A 229 6.32 -4.03 22.96
N ASP A 230 6.02 -5.23 23.42
CA ASP A 230 7.00 -6.16 24.00
C ASP A 230 7.78 -6.94 22.94
N VAL A 231 7.33 -6.93 21.67
CA VAL A 231 8.01 -7.62 20.58
C VAL A 231 9.09 -6.70 20.01
N PRO A 232 10.39 -7.10 20.04
CA PRO A 232 11.46 -6.27 19.49
C PRO A 232 11.33 -6.16 17.98
N THR A 233 11.97 -5.15 17.39
CA THR A 233 12.15 -5.11 15.94
C THR A 233 13.26 -6.09 15.52
N ILE A 234 13.26 -6.46 14.23
CA ILE A 234 14.37 -7.25 13.66
C ILE A 234 15.69 -6.48 13.80
N ALA A 235 15.65 -5.14 13.67
CA ALA A 235 16.82 -4.28 13.87
C ALA A 235 17.36 -4.38 15.31
N GLU A 236 16.51 -4.33 16.33
CA GLU A 236 16.87 -4.53 17.74
C GLU A 236 17.38 -5.93 18.03
N SER A 237 17.02 -6.91 17.19
CA SER A 237 17.37 -8.32 17.33
C SER A 237 18.71 -8.71 16.69
N GLY A 238 19.57 -7.73 16.36
CA GLY A 238 20.92 -7.97 15.85
C GLY A 238 21.09 -7.67 14.36
N TYR A 239 20.11 -7.04 13.70
CA TYR A 239 20.16 -6.66 12.28
C TYR A 239 20.00 -5.15 12.11
N PRO A 240 20.95 -4.32 12.57
CA PRO A 240 20.83 -2.86 12.55
C PRO A 240 20.57 -2.38 11.11
N GLY A 241 19.63 -1.43 10.97
CA GLY A 241 19.21 -0.92 9.66
C GLY A 241 18.14 -1.77 8.97
N PHE A 242 17.72 -2.89 9.55
CA PHE A 242 16.57 -3.62 9.01
C PHE A 242 15.30 -2.79 9.19
N ASP A 243 14.71 -2.38 8.09
CA ASP A 243 13.41 -1.69 8.04
C ASP A 243 12.66 -2.14 6.79
N VAL A 244 11.65 -2.96 7.02
CA VAL A 244 10.73 -3.44 6.00
C VAL A 244 9.33 -2.97 6.36
N SER A 245 8.98 -1.86 5.76
CA SER A 245 7.65 -1.26 5.85
C SER A 245 7.02 -1.21 4.46
N PHE A 246 5.72 -1.44 4.40
CA PHE A 246 4.88 -1.27 3.23
C PHE A 246 3.97 -0.07 3.41
N ALA A 247 3.39 0.41 2.32
CA ALA A 247 2.55 1.59 2.34
C ALA A 247 1.29 1.40 1.49
N TYR A 248 0.30 2.25 1.74
CA TYR A 248 -0.74 2.50 0.77
C TYR A 248 -0.40 3.76 -0.01
N ALA A 249 -0.76 3.81 -1.27
CA ALA A 249 -0.53 4.94 -2.15
C ALA A 249 -1.84 5.35 -2.83
N LEU A 250 -2.13 6.66 -2.82
CA LEU A 250 -3.20 7.27 -3.61
C LEU A 250 -2.55 8.00 -4.79
N MET A 251 -2.99 7.64 -6.00
CA MET A 251 -2.43 8.11 -7.26
C MET A 251 -3.53 8.60 -8.19
N ALA A 252 -3.15 9.46 -9.11
CA ALA A 252 -3.97 9.85 -10.28
C ALA A 252 -3.22 9.51 -11.57
N PRO A 253 -3.88 9.50 -12.75
CA PRO A 253 -3.19 9.44 -14.04
C PRO A 253 -2.19 10.59 -14.20
N ALA A 254 -1.08 10.34 -14.89
CA ALA A 254 -0.12 11.39 -15.24
C ALA A 254 -0.79 12.51 -16.05
N GLY A 255 -0.37 13.76 -15.81
CA GLY A 255 -0.99 14.91 -16.43
C GLY A 255 -2.24 15.44 -15.72
N THR A 256 -2.69 14.80 -14.62
CA THR A 256 -3.73 15.39 -13.74
C THR A 256 -3.25 16.76 -13.25
N PRO A 257 -4.07 17.83 -13.37
CA PRO A 257 -3.69 19.18 -12.97
C PRO A 257 -3.15 19.22 -11.52
N ASP A 258 -2.06 19.94 -11.32
CA ASP A 258 -1.38 20.00 -10.01
C ASP A 258 -2.32 20.53 -8.92
N GLU A 259 -3.19 21.49 -9.23
CA GLU A 259 -4.20 22.02 -8.31
C GLU A 259 -5.14 20.93 -7.78
N ILE A 260 -5.51 19.95 -8.62
CA ILE A 260 -6.34 18.80 -8.24
C ILE A 260 -5.52 17.85 -7.36
N VAL A 261 -4.29 17.54 -7.74
CA VAL A 261 -3.38 16.68 -6.95
C VAL A 261 -3.18 17.27 -5.55
N GLN A 262 -2.89 18.58 -5.46
CA GLN A 262 -2.70 19.28 -4.19
C GLN A 262 -4.00 19.33 -3.36
N LEU A 263 -5.14 19.54 -3.99
CA LEU A 263 -6.44 19.53 -3.32
C LEU A 263 -6.70 18.15 -2.69
N LEU A 264 -6.57 17.09 -3.48
CA LEU A 264 -6.79 15.71 -3.01
C LEU A 264 -5.81 15.34 -1.89
N SER A 265 -4.54 15.75 -2.00
CA SER A 265 -3.54 15.52 -0.95
C SER A 265 -3.93 16.20 0.37
N ARG A 266 -4.36 17.47 0.32
CA ARG A 266 -4.85 18.18 1.52
C ARG A 266 -6.07 17.51 2.13
N GLU A 267 -6.99 16.99 1.31
CA GLU A 267 -8.16 16.28 1.80
C GLU A 267 -7.80 14.95 2.48
N VAL A 268 -6.82 14.22 1.94
CA VAL A 268 -6.26 13.02 2.63
C VAL A 268 -5.67 13.40 3.99
N GLN A 269 -4.85 14.46 4.05
CA GLN A 269 -4.27 14.92 5.32
C GLN A 269 -5.35 15.34 6.34
N ARG A 270 -6.40 16.03 5.86
CA ARG A 270 -7.57 16.41 6.69
C ARG A 270 -8.32 15.18 7.21
N ALA A 271 -8.50 14.16 6.35
CA ALA A 271 -9.12 12.90 6.76
C ALA A 271 -8.29 12.18 7.83
N LEU A 272 -6.97 12.08 7.64
CA LEU A 272 -6.04 11.46 8.60
C LEU A 272 -6.02 12.16 9.96
N ALA A 273 -6.31 13.45 10.01
CA ALA A 273 -6.36 14.23 11.25
C ALA A 273 -7.68 14.02 12.05
N GLN A 274 -8.68 13.38 11.47
CA GLN A 274 -9.95 13.13 12.19
C GLN A 274 -9.76 12.13 13.34
N PRO A 275 -10.36 12.37 14.53
CA PRO A 275 -10.15 11.50 15.70
C PRO A 275 -10.54 10.03 15.47
N ASP A 276 -11.62 9.79 14.75
CA ASP A 276 -12.11 8.44 14.44
C ASP A 276 -11.18 7.72 13.45
N VAL A 277 -10.57 8.45 12.50
CA VAL A 277 -9.56 7.92 11.57
C VAL A 277 -8.25 7.61 12.31
N GLN A 278 -7.84 8.47 13.23
CA GLN A 278 -6.65 8.23 14.07
C GLN A 278 -6.83 7.00 14.96
N GLU A 279 -8.01 6.83 15.55
CA GLU A 279 -8.30 5.64 16.35
C GLU A 279 -8.28 4.36 15.51
N LYS A 280 -8.86 4.39 14.32
CA LYS A 280 -8.80 3.27 13.38
C LYS A 280 -7.36 2.96 12.94
N ASN A 281 -6.55 3.97 12.65
CA ASN A 281 -5.15 3.77 12.32
C ASN A 281 -4.39 3.07 13.46
N ARG A 282 -4.62 3.46 14.72
CA ARG A 282 -4.06 2.75 15.88
C ARG A 282 -4.54 1.29 15.95
N THR A 283 -5.83 1.06 15.73
CA THR A 283 -6.42 -0.29 15.75
C THR A 283 -5.85 -1.20 14.65
N PHE A 284 -5.50 -0.63 13.49
CA PHE A 284 -4.91 -1.36 12.37
C PHE A 284 -3.38 -1.39 12.38
N ASP A 285 -2.74 -0.77 13.37
CA ASP A 285 -1.28 -0.65 13.47
C ASP A 285 -0.66 0.12 12.28
N TYR A 286 -1.38 1.11 11.77
CA TYR A 286 -0.88 1.98 10.71
C TYR A 286 -0.13 3.17 11.29
N VAL A 287 1.05 3.43 10.74
CA VAL A 287 1.83 4.63 11.03
C VAL A 287 1.42 5.71 10.03
N VAL A 288 0.74 6.74 10.52
CA VAL A 288 0.35 7.89 9.70
C VAL A 288 1.59 8.64 9.25
N THR A 289 1.77 8.81 7.95
CA THR A 289 2.87 9.57 7.37
C THR A 289 2.42 10.97 6.95
N GLY A 290 1.19 11.06 6.39
CA GLY A 290 0.61 12.32 5.91
C GLY A 290 1.47 13.05 4.88
N LEU A 291 2.29 12.31 4.12
CA LEU A 291 3.24 12.88 3.16
C LEU A 291 2.50 13.66 2.06
N ASP A 292 3.03 14.81 1.71
CA ASP A 292 2.62 15.58 0.54
C ASP A 292 2.99 14.86 -0.77
N PRO A 293 2.53 15.32 -1.95
CA PRO A 293 2.80 14.65 -3.22
C PRO A 293 4.29 14.46 -3.53
N LYS A 294 5.12 15.48 -3.24
CA LYS A 294 6.57 15.44 -3.49
C LYS A 294 7.27 14.45 -2.56
N GLN A 295 6.95 14.52 -1.28
CA GLN A 295 7.49 13.60 -0.27
C GLN A 295 7.05 12.15 -0.55
N SER A 296 5.79 11.95 -0.97
CA SER A 296 5.25 10.64 -1.34
C SER A 296 5.95 10.04 -2.55
N ALA A 297 6.21 10.85 -3.59
CA ALA A 297 6.97 10.43 -4.76
C ALA A 297 8.42 10.04 -4.42
N ALA A 298 9.06 10.81 -3.52
CA ALA A 298 10.41 10.50 -3.02
C ALA A 298 10.41 9.18 -2.24
N TRP A 299 9.44 8.97 -1.35
CA TRP A 299 9.29 7.74 -0.59
C TRP A 299 9.14 6.50 -1.51
N LEU A 300 8.27 6.59 -2.53
CA LEU A 300 8.08 5.52 -3.52
C LEU A 300 9.34 5.23 -4.33
N LYS A 301 10.12 6.27 -4.67
CA LYS A 301 11.40 6.12 -5.38
C LYS A 301 12.41 5.34 -4.52
N GLU A 302 12.62 5.77 -3.28
CA GLU A 302 13.54 5.11 -2.34
C GLU A 302 13.13 3.66 -2.06
N ALA A 303 11.83 3.41 -1.85
CA ALA A 303 11.30 2.07 -1.67
C ALA A 303 11.55 1.19 -2.91
N ARG A 304 11.37 1.71 -4.12
CA ARG A 304 11.64 0.98 -5.36
C ARG A 304 13.13 0.61 -5.50
N GLU A 305 14.03 1.55 -5.24
CA GLU A 305 15.47 1.31 -5.27
C GLU A 305 15.88 0.20 -4.30
N ARG A 306 15.37 0.25 -3.06
CA ARG A 306 15.58 -0.78 -2.04
C ARG A 306 15.08 -2.14 -2.49
N TRP A 307 13.82 -2.22 -2.96
CA TRP A 307 13.19 -3.48 -3.36
C TRP A 307 13.83 -4.10 -4.61
N THR A 308 14.26 -3.30 -5.58
CA THR A 308 14.97 -3.81 -6.76
C THR A 308 16.18 -4.65 -6.35
N GLY A 309 16.99 -4.16 -5.42
CA GLY A 309 18.15 -4.90 -4.92
C GLY A 309 17.78 -6.19 -4.17
N VAL A 310 16.68 -6.18 -3.41
CA VAL A 310 16.18 -7.36 -2.69
C VAL A 310 15.68 -8.43 -3.66
N VAL A 311 14.82 -8.04 -4.59
CA VAL A 311 14.24 -8.93 -5.60
C VAL A 311 15.32 -9.63 -6.42
N GLN A 312 16.35 -8.88 -6.86
CA GLN A 312 17.46 -9.43 -7.64
C GLN A 312 18.26 -10.46 -6.83
N ARG A 313 18.64 -10.14 -5.58
CA ARG A 313 19.40 -11.07 -4.73
C ARG A 313 18.63 -12.32 -4.36
N ALA A 314 17.34 -12.19 -4.11
CA ALA A 314 16.47 -13.30 -3.71
C ALA A 314 15.89 -14.09 -4.89
N GLY A 315 16.15 -13.69 -6.15
CA GLY A 315 15.64 -14.36 -7.35
C GLY A 315 14.10 -14.37 -7.42
N ILE A 316 13.43 -13.36 -6.84
CA ILE A 316 11.96 -13.30 -6.81
C ILE A 316 11.44 -12.96 -8.20
N THR A 317 10.55 -13.80 -8.72
CA THR A 317 9.83 -13.56 -9.98
C THR A 317 8.33 -13.73 -9.77
N ALA A 318 7.54 -12.95 -10.49
CA ALA A 318 6.12 -13.20 -10.65
C ALA A 318 5.94 -14.12 -11.86
N ASN A 319 5.64 -15.36 -11.60
CA ASN A 319 5.30 -16.34 -12.66
C ASN A 319 3.81 -16.30 -12.95
#